data_80c47d8d87c88e78ba76e7a078b02a47
#
_entry.id   80c47d8d87c88e78ba76e7a078b02a47
#
_cell.length_a   1.000
_cell.length_b   1.000
_cell.length_c   1.000
_cell.angle_alpha   90.00
_cell.angle_beta   90.00
_cell.angle_gamma   90.00
#
_symmetry.space_group_name_H-M   'P 1'
#
loop_
_entity.id
_entity.type
_entity.pdbx_description
1 polymer ?
#
loop_
_entity_poly.entity_id
_entity_poly.type
_entity_poly.pdbx_seq_one_letter_code
_entity_poly.pdbx_strand_id
1 'polypeptide(L)'
;MERQTILIVDDSEMNRMMLTEILGAHYQYIEAENGRQAIHLLQKNLMVDLILLDIHMPEMDGFQVLEQLNRAQWMDEIPVIMISAEDSGETIKRAYSMGVTDYIQRPFDAFIVRRRIENTLKLYANQKRLMKLVSDQIYEKEENNNLMVGILNHVVEFRTHEGEEYNRNIRSATELLLRRLIQKTDSYHLSEEDIVLIKMASAIRNIGKIGLPDSVLNTSGKLTQEEFAIFKTHTTAGAEILEQMSFGKNKPLFRYALEICRWHHERWDGNGYPDGLRGEEIPISAQV
;
A
#
# COMPACT_ATOMS: atom_id res chain seq x y z
N MET A 1 27.36 -7.69 4.32
CA MET A 1 26.27 -7.08 5.11
C MET A 1 26.77 -5.74 5.59
N GLU A 2 26.03 -4.68 5.37
CA GLU A 2 26.35 -3.40 5.95
C GLU A 2 26.27 -3.50 7.47
N ARG A 3 27.19 -2.83 8.16
CA ARG A 3 27.18 -2.82 9.62
C ARG A 3 26.05 -1.95 10.11
N GLN A 4 25.31 -2.41 11.12
CA GLN A 4 24.25 -1.63 11.76
C GLN A 4 24.85 -0.41 12.47
N THR A 5 24.15 0.71 12.42
CA THR A 5 24.58 2.00 12.96
C THR A 5 23.83 2.31 14.27
N ILE A 6 24.57 2.57 15.33
CA ILE A 6 24.03 2.95 16.63
C ILE A 6 24.36 4.41 16.90
N LEU A 7 23.33 5.23 17.15
CA LEU A 7 23.49 6.59 17.64
C LEU A 7 23.55 6.57 19.16
N ILE A 8 24.67 7.01 19.72
CA ILE A 8 24.89 7.13 21.17
C ILE A 8 24.76 8.59 21.56
N VAL A 9 23.80 8.90 22.40
CA VAL A 9 23.49 10.27 22.87
C VAL A 9 23.69 10.33 24.36
N ASP A 10 24.78 10.93 24.80
CA ASP A 10 25.19 11.07 26.20
C ASP A 10 26.16 12.26 26.32
N ASP A 11 26.02 13.11 27.29
CA ASP A 11 26.88 14.27 27.47
C ASP A 11 28.31 13.92 27.98
N SER A 12 28.45 12.73 28.58
CA SER A 12 29.73 12.21 29.06
C SER A 12 30.46 11.43 27.97
N GLU A 13 31.61 11.94 27.53
CA GLU A 13 32.51 11.24 26.62
C GLU A 13 32.91 9.85 27.14
N MET A 14 33.14 9.75 28.46
CA MET A 14 33.51 8.49 29.11
C MET A 14 32.41 7.44 28.96
N ASN A 15 31.14 7.83 29.08
CA ASN A 15 29.99 6.92 28.91
C ASN A 15 29.89 6.45 27.45
N ARG A 16 30.06 7.36 26.48
CA ARG A 16 30.06 7.00 25.05
C ARG A 16 31.18 6.03 24.72
N MET A 17 32.40 6.29 25.21
CA MET A 17 33.53 5.36 25.05
C MET A 17 33.27 4.01 25.69
N MET A 18 32.73 3.96 26.89
CA MET A 18 32.40 2.71 27.59
C MET A 18 31.38 1.88 26.80
N LEU A 19 30.34 2.50 26.27
CA LEU A 19 29.33 1.83 25.46
C LEU A 19 29.93 1.28 24.15
N THR A 20 30.77 2.05 23.46
CA THR A 20 31.44 1.58 22.24
C THR A 20 32.41 0.43 22.53
N GLU A 21 33.10 0.44 23.67
CA GLU A 21 33.97 -0.66 24.11
C GLU A 21 33.15 -1.93 24.44
N ILE A 22 32.06 -1.79 25.19
CA ILE A 22 31.16 -2.89 25.50
C ILE A 22 30.62 -3.55 24.23
N LEU A 23 30.22 -2.76 23.24
CA LEU A 23 29.57 -3.24 22.02
C LEU A 23 30.57 -3.73 20.97
N GLY A 24 31.82 -3.21 20.99
CA GLY A 24 32.92 -3.64 20.13
C GLY A 24 32.80 -3.15 18.68
N ALA A 25 33.62 -3.70 17.79
CA ALA A 25 33.78 -3.22 16.42
C ALA A 25 32.73 -3.77 15.41
N HIS A 26 31.66 -4.42 15.90
CA HIS A 26 30.64 -5.02 15.03
C HIS A 26 29.65 -4.01 14.45
N TYR A 27 29.52 -2.84 15.08
CA TYR A 27 28.61 -1.76 14.73
C TYR A 27 29.36 -0.54 14.21
N GLN A 28 28.63 0.34 13.55
CA GLN A 28 29.06 1.71 13.30
C GLN A 28 28.47 2.60 14.39
N TYR A 29 29.24 3.58 14.85
CA TYR A 29 28.81 4.48 15.90
C TYR A 29 28.74 5.91 15.39
N ILE A 30 27.64 6.57 15.74
CA ILE A 30 27.48 8.02 15.63
C ILE A 30 27.31 8.53 17.05
N GLU A 31 28.00 9.61 17.40
CA GLU A 31 27.94 10.15 18.75
C GLU A 31 27.31 11.55 18.74
N ALA A 32 26.54 11.82 19.78
CA ALA A 32 25.97 13.14 20.06
C ALA A 32 26.14 13.45 21.55
N GLU A 33 26.54 14.70 21.87
CA GLU A 33 26.81 15.15 23.22
C GLU A 33 25.56 15.71 23.93
N ASN A 34 24.48 15.92 23.18
CA ASN A 34 23.19 16.40 23.69
C ASN A 34 22.06 16.06 22.72
N GLY A 35 20.82 16.22 23.17
CA GLY A 35 19.63 15.91 22.37
C GLY A 35 19.50 16.76 21.11
N ARG A 36 19.94 18.03 21.11
CA ARG A 36 19.86 18.91 19.94
C ARG A 36 20.76 18.42 18.82
N GLN A 37 21.98 18.00 19.17
CA GLN A 37 22.91 17.40 18.19
C GLN A 37 22.35 16.09 17.63
N ALA A 38 21.75 15.24 18.48
CA ALA A 38 21.11 14.01 18.05
C ALA A 38 20.00 14.25 17.01
N ILE A 39 19.07 15.15 17.29
CA ILE A 39 18.00 15.52 16.34
C ILE A 39 18.58 16.07 15.02
N HIS A 40 19.60 16.92 15.08
CA HIS A 40 20.25 17.46 13.89
C HIS A 40 20.90 16.37 13.02
N LEU A 41 21.53 15.37 13.65
CA LEU A 41 22.12 14.23 12.95
C LEU A 41 21.03 13.37 12.26
N LEU A 42 19.93 13.10 12.93
CA LEU A 42 18.80 12.35 12.37
C LEU A 42 18.14 13.10 11.20
N GLN A 43 18.02 14.43 11.28
CA GLN A 43 17.48 15.25 10.17
C GLN A 43 18.35 15.23 8.90
N LYS A 44 19.64 14.90 9.00
CA LYS A 44 20.54 14.70 7.85
C LYS A 44 20.34 13.37 7.12
N ASN A 45 19.27 12.64 7.41
CA ASN A 45 18.96 11.32 6.82
C ASN A 45 20.06 10.27 7.03
N LEU A 46 20.74 10.32 8.16
CA LEU A 46 21.67 9.25 8.53
C LEU A 46 20.90 7.99 8.84
N MET A 47 21.30 6.87 8.23
CA MET A 47 20.71 5.56 8.51
C MET A 47 21.12 5.13 9.92
N VAL A 48 20.23 5.24 10.89
CA VAL A 48 20.41 4.81 12.28
C VAL A 48 19.50 3.62 12.55
N ASP A 49 20.08 2.55 13.09
CA ASP A 49 19.34 1.32 13.42
C ASP A 49 18.92 1.23 14.88
N LEU A 50 19.54 2.01 15.76
CA LEU A 50 19.24 2.07 17.20
C LEU A 50 19.75 3.39 17.78
N ILE A 51 18.97 3.95 18.71
CA ILE A 51 19.39 5.10 19.53
C ILE A 51 19.59 4.63 20.97
N LEU A 52 20.78 4.89 21.51
CA LEU A 52 21.07 4.82 22.94
C LEU A 52 21.00 6.23 23.49
N LEU A 53 20.06 6.52 24.38
CA LEU A 53 19.70 7.88 24.77
C LEU A 53 19.80 8.06 26.28
N ASP A 54 20.72 8.91 26.72
CA ASP A 54 20.77 9.34 28.12
C ASP A 54 19.61 10.27 28.46
N ILE A 55 19.16 10.19 29.72
CA ILE A 55 18.07 11.05 30.21
C ILE A 55 18.57 12.45 30.50
N HIS A 56 19.68 12.57 31.24
CA HIS A 56 20.18 13.83 31.79
C HIS A 56 21.27 14.42 30.93
N MET A 57 20.90 15.32 30.05
CA MET A 57 21.84 16.03 29.17
C MET A 57 21.55 17.53 29.16
N PRO A 58 22.57 18.38 28.93
CA PRO A 58 22.40 19.81 28.78
C PRO A 58 21.62 20.14 27.49
N GLU A 59 21.06 21.34 27.41
CA GLU A 59 20.32 21.91 26.28
C GLU A 59 18.99 21.22 25.95
N MET A 60 19.01 19.91 25.77
CA MET A 60 17.83 19.08 25.46
C MET A 60 18.00 17.72 26.12
N ASP A 61 17.15 17.42 27.09
CA ASP A 61 17.15 16.16 27.82
C ASP A 61 16.58 14.98 26.99
N GLY A 62 16.75 13.75 27.48
CA GLY A 62 16.31 12.54 26.76
C GLY A 62 14.81 12.51 26.54
N PHE A 63 13.97 13.02 27.46
CA PHE A 63 12.53 13.06 27.28
C PHE A 63 12.11 14.06 26.19
N GLN A 64 12.77 15.20 26.11
CA GLN A 64 12.54 16.17 25.04
C GLN A 64 12.96 15.61 23.68
N VAL A 65 14.04 14.81 23.62
CA VAL A 65 14.40 14.07 22.40
C VAL A 65 13.29 13.10 22.00
N LEU A 66 12.76 12.30 22.94
CA LEU A 66 11.66 11.38 22.66
C LEU A 66 10.42 12.09 22.13
N GLU A 67 10.06 13.26 22.66
CA GLU A 67 8.95 14.06 22.13
C GLU A 67 9.18 14.46 20.66
N GLN A 68 10.40 14.84 20.28
CA GLN A 68 10.73 15.18 18.91
C GLN A 68 10.68 13.94 18.00
N LEU A 69 11.22 12.79 18.45
CA LEU A 69 11.19 11.54 17.71
C LEU A 69 9.75 11.07 17.46
N ASN A 70 8.87 11.18 18.46
CA ASN A 70 7.45 10.84 18.33
C ASN A 70 6.72 11.78 17.36
N ARG A 71 6.95 13.10 17.43
CA ARG A 71 6.35 14.07 16.51
C ARG A 71 6.77 13.82 15.06
N ALA A 72 8.01 13.36 14.86
CA ALA A 72 8.55 13.04 13.53
C ALA A 72 8.22 11.61 13.08
N GLN A 73 7.53 10.80 13.89
CA GLN A 73 7.22 9.39 13.67
C GLN A 73 8.46 8.50 13.46
N TRP A 74 9.62 8.93 13.92
CA TRP A 74 10.87 8.16 13.78
C TRP A 74 10.93 6.95 14.71
N MET A 75 10.17 6.95 15.82
CA MET A 75 10.13 5.83 16.77
C MET A 75 9.46 4.57 16.19
N ASP A 76 8.68 4.70 15.13
CA ASP A 76 8.11 3.56 14.41
C ASP A 76 9.18 2.76 13.63
N GLU A 77 10.27 3.44 13.25
CA GLU A 77 11.33 2.86 12.43
C GLU A 77 12.65 2.64 13.18
N ILE A 78 12.92 3.45 14.21
CA ILE A 78 14.18 3.44 14.94
C ILE A 78 13.91 3.15 16.42
N PRO A 79 14.34 1.99 16.95
CA PRO A 79 14.21 1.68 18.38
C PRO A 79 15.06 2.61 19.21
N VAL A 80 14.53 2.98 20.38
CA VAL A 80 15.23 3.79 21.37
C VAL A 80 15.39 2.98 22.65
N ILE A 81 16.62 2.89 23.15
CA ILE A 81 16.94 2.36 24.47
C ILE A 81 17.38 3.53 25.33
N MET A 82 16.64 3.83 26.38
CA MET A 82 17.05 4.85 27.35
C MET A 82 18.08 4.34 28.31
N ILE A 83 18.99 5.22 28.69
CA ILE A 83 20.06 4.96 29.65
C ILE A 83 19.92 5.95 30.80
N SER A 84 20.05 5.49 32.04
CA SER A 84 20.01 6.39 33.20
C SER A 84 20.68 5.79 34.44
N ALA A 85 21.13 6.68 35.30
CA ALA A 85 21.55 6.35 36.66
C ALA A 85 20.37 6.35 37.65
N GLU A 86 19.22 6.92 37.27
CA GLU A 86 18.03 6.93 38.10
C GLU A 86 17.31 5.60 38.14
N ASP A 87 16.93 5.17 39.33
CA ASP A 87 16.20 3.92 39.60
C ASP A 87 14.76 4.19 40.04
N SER A 88 14.22 5.36 39.69
CA SER A 88 12.84 5.66 40.08
C SER A 88 11.87 4.94 39.13
N GLY A 89 10.97 4.14 39.72
CA GLY A 89 9.94 3.46 38.96
C GLY A 89 9.03 4.40 38.15
N GLU A 90 8.97 5.68 38.49
CA GLU A 90 8.20 6.71 37.78
C GLU A 90 8.91 7.10 36.47
N THR A 91 10.24 7.33 36.53
CA THR A 91 11.06 7.66 35.34
C THR A 91 10.99 6.52 34.30
N ILE A 92 11.12 5.28 34.75
CA ILE A 92 11.03 4.10 33.90
C ILE A 92 9.64 3.98 33.25
N LYS A 93 8.56 4.13 34.03
CA LYS A 93 7.18 4.10 33.51
C LYS A 93 6.94 5.21 32.49
N ARG A 94 7.44 6.42 32.75
CA ARG A 94 7.35 7.55 31.84
C ARG A 94 8.05 7.24 30.52
N ALA A 95 9.27 6.69 30.57
CA ALA A 95 10.02 6.32 29.37
C ALA A 95 9.21 5.32 28.50
N TYR A 96 8.71 4.23 29.09
CA TYR A 96 7.90 3.26 28.34
C TYR A 96 6.59 3.84 27.83
N SER A 97 5.92 4.74 28.58
CA SER A 97 4.69 5.40 28.10
C SER A 97 4.93 6.31 26.89
N MET A 98 6.17 6.76 26.67
CA MET A 98 6.58 7.54 25.52
C MET A 98 7.09 6.69 24.33
N GLY A 99 7.01 5.35 24.42
CA GLY A 99 7.33 4.44 23.33
C GLY A 99 8.77 3.94 23.30
N VAL A 100 9.54 4.11 24.37
CA VAL A 100 10.90 3.56 24.48
C VAL A 100 10.85 2.03 24.40
N THR A 101 11.75 1.48 23.60
CA THR A 101 11.80 0.02 23.37
C THR A 101 12.35 -0.73 24.58
N ASP A 102 13.36 -0.18 25.23
CA ASP A 102 13.99 -0.76 26.43
C ASP A 102 14.69 0.31 27.28
N TYR A 103 15.15 -0.08 28.46
CA TYR A 103 15.80 0.78 29.44
C TYR A 103 17.05 0.10 30.01
N ILE A 104 18.16 0.79 30.08
CA ILE A 104 19.44 0.31 30.64
C ILE A 104 19.82 1.18 31.83
N GLN A 105 20.03 0.55 32.97
CA GLN A 105 20.44 1.24 34.19
C GLN A 105 21.95 1.28 34.32
N ARG A 106 22.48 2.36 34.92
CA ARG A 106 23.86 2.47 35.34
C ARG A 106 24.01 2.00 36.81
N PRO A 107 25.14 1.36 37.19
CA PRO A 107 26.36 1.11 36.36
C PRO A 107 26.12 0.05 35.30
N PHE A 108 26.84 0.14 34.17
CA PHE A 108 26.69 -0.78 33.06
C PHE A 108 27.18 -2.20 33.40
N ASP A 109 26.30 -3.17 33.23
CA ASP A 109 26.67 -4.57 33.08
C ASP A 109 26.89 -4.87 31.60
N ALA A 110 28.13 -5.16 31.21
CA ALA A 110 28.49 -5.36 29.81
C ALA A 110 27.71 -6.50 29.13
N PHE A 111 27.37 -7.55 29.86
CA PHE A 111 26.58 -8.66 29.30
C PHE A 111 25.14 -8.24 29.04
N ILE A 112 24.51 -7.55 30.03
CA ILE A 112 23.12 -7.09 29.92
C ILE A 112 23.00 -6.08 28.79
N VAL A 113 23.87 -5.07 28.75
CA VAL A 113 23.89 -4.03 27.70
C VAL A 113 23.97 -4.68 26.31
N ARG A 114 24.93 -5.56 26.09
CA ARG A 114 25.13 -6.25 24.83
C ARG A 114 23.89 -7.04 24.43
N ARG A 115 23.32 -7.82 25.34
CA ARG A 115 22.15 -8.66 25.07
C ARG A 115 20.90 -7.86 24.73
N ARG A 116 20.63 -6.76 25.44
CA ARG A 116 19.48 -5.90 25.16
C ARG A 116 19.59 -5.28 23.77
N ILE A 117 20.76 -4.75 23.43
CA ILE A 117 21.02 -4.13 22.12
C ILE A 117 20.92 -5.15 20.99
N GLU A 118 21.59 -6.32 21.12
CA GLU A 118 21.50 -7.41 20.13
C GLU A 118 20.06 -7.86 19.88
N ASN A 119 19.29 -8.06 20.96
CA ASN A 119 17.89 -8.50 20.85
C ASN A 119 17.01 -7.44 20.18
N THR A 120 17.18 -6.17 20.54
CA THR A 120 16.44 -5.05 19.95
C THR A 120 16.76 -4.91 18.47
N LEU A 121 18.03 -4.87 18.11
CA LEU A 121 18.44 -4.77 16.71
C LEU A 121 17.95 -5.96 15.87
N LYS A 122 18.02 -7.17 16.41
CA LYS A 122 17.51 -8.38 15.73
C LYS A 122 15.99 -8.33 15.52
N LEU A 123 15.25 -7.86 16.52
CA LEU A 123 13.79 -7.74 16.44
C LEU A 123 13.39 -6.75 15.33
N TYR A 124 13.99 -5.57 15.34
CA TYR A 124 13.68 -4.52 14.36
C TYR A 124 14.17 -4.87 12.95
N ALA A 125 15.33 -5.51 12.81
CA ALA A 125 15.80 -6.01 11.52
C ALA A 125 14.85 -7.05 10.92
N ASN A 126 14.32 -7.97 11.75
CA ASN A 126 13.34 -8.95 11.33
C ASN A 126 12.00 -8.28 10.93
N GLN A 127 11.55 -7.30 11.70
CA GLN A 127 10.34 -6.53 11.39
C GLN A 127 10.46 -5.79 10.04
N LYS A 128 11.57 -5.06 9.82
CA LYS A 128 11.85 -4.39 8.54
C LYS A 128 11.87 -5.39 7.38
N ARG A 129 12.50 -6.57 7.59
CA ARG A 129 12.54 -7.63 6.58
C ARG A 129 11.16 -8.16 6.26
N LEU A 130 10.32 -8.40 7.27
CA LEU A 130 8.94 -8.87 7.07
C LEU A 130 8.10 -7.83 6.34
N MET A 131 8.18 -6.56 6.71
CA MET A 131 7.48 -5.48 6.02
C MET A 131 7.88 -5.40 4.55
N LYS A 132 9.18 -5.51 4.26
CA LYS A 132 9.67 -5.53 2.87
C LYS A 132 9.12 -6.73 2.10
N LEU A 133 9.17 -7.93 2.67
CA LEU A 133 8.62 -9.13 2.02
C LEU A 133 7.11 -9.01 1.75
N VAL A 134 6.35 -8.43 2.68
CA VAL A 134 4.91 -8.17 2.49
C VAL A 134 4.69 -7.17 1.36
N SER A 135 5.47 -6.07 1.33
CA SER A 135 5.39 -5.08 0.26
C SER A 135 5.73 -5.68 -1.10
N ASP A 136 6.80 -6.46 -1.18
CA ASP A 136 7.23 -7.14 -2.40
C ASP A 136 6.15 -8.13 -2.89
N GLN A 137 5.52 -8.89 -1.98
CA GLN A 137 4.42 -9.81 -2.31
C GLN A 137 3.16 -9.09 -2.79
N ILE A 138 2.83 -7.95 -2.19
CA ILE A 138 1.69 -7.13 -2.64
C ILE A 138 1.95 -6.65 -4.07
N TYR A 139 3.14 -6.11 -4.33
CA TYR A 139 3.53 -5.63 -5.65
C TYR A 139 3.49 -6.75 -6.71
N GLU A 140 4.09 -7.91 -6.41
CA GLU A 140 4.08 -9.07 -7.30
C GLU A 140 2.64 -9.56 -7.58
N LYS A 141 1.78 -9.58 -6.56
CA LYS A 141 0.38 -9.96 -6.72
C LYS A 141 -0.38 -8.98 -7.61
N GLU A 142 -0.16 -7.68 -7.47
CA GLU A 142 -0.78 -6.67 -8.33
C GLU A 142 -0.30 -6.80 -9.78
N GLU A 143 1.00 -7.02 -10.00
CA GLU A 143 1.57 -7.24 -11.32
C GLU A 143 0.99 -8.49 -11.99
N ASN A 144 0.91 -9.60 -11.26
CA ASN A 144 0.30 -10.85 -11.75
C ASN A 144 -1.19 -10.66 -12.07
N ASN A 145 -1.95 -9.94 -11.25
CA ASN A 145 -3.35 -9.65 -11.52
C ASN A 145 -3.50 -8.81 -12.80
N ASN A 146 -2.68 -7.78 -12.98
CA ASN A 146 -2.67 -6.95 -14.18
C ASN A 146 -2.29 -7.76 -15.42
N LEU A 147 -1.32 -8.66 -15.31
CA LEU A 147 -0.93 -9.57 -16.39
C LEU A 147 -2.09 -10.51 -16.77
N MET A 148 -2.76 -11.13 -15.80
CA MET A 148 -3.91 -12.01 -16.06
C MET A 148 -5.05 -11.28 -16.76
N VAL A 149 -5.40 -10.08 -16.29
CA VAL A 149 -6.39 -9.22 -16.96
C VAL A 149 -5.93 -8.85 -18.37
N GLY A 150 -4.64 -8.54 -18.54
CA GLY A 150 -4.04 -8.27 -19.85
C GLY A 150 -4.14 -9.45 -20.82
N ILE A 151 -3.84 -10.67 -20.35
CA ILE A 151 -3.96 -11.90 -21.16
C ILE A 151 -5.42 -12.14 -21.59
N LEU A 152 -6.37 -12.01 -20.65
CA LEU A 152 -7.80 -12.17 -20.96
C LEU A 152 -8.26 -11.15 -22.01
N ASN A 153 -7.86 -9.91 -21.87
CA ASN A 153 -8.16 -8.87 -22.84
C ASN A 153 -7.54 -9.19 -24.21
N HIS A 154 -6.27 -9.60 -24.22
CA HIS A 154 -5.59 -9.93 -25.49
C HIS A 154 -6.28 -11.08 -26.23
N VAL A 155 -6.79 -12.07 -25.52
CA VAL A 155 -7.60 -13.16 -26.13
C VAL A 155 -8.89 -12.60 -26.76
N VAL A 156 -9.56 -11.66 -26.10
CA VAL A 156 -10.75 -10.98 -26.67
C VAL A 156 -10.38 -10.11 -27.86
N GLU A 157 -9.32 -9.30 -27.73
CA GLU A 157 -8.81 -8.39 -28.77
C GLU A 157 -8.34 -9.13 -30.02
N PHE A 158 -7.63 -10.25 -29.84
CA PHE A 158 -7.20 -11.10 -30.97
C PHE A 158 -8.38 -11.51 -31.83
N ARG A 159 -9.54 -11.74 -31.22
CA ARG A 159 -10.77 -12.10 -31.93
C ARG A 159 -11.53 -10.88 -32.46
N THR A 160 -11.49 -9.74 -31.74
CA THR A 160 -12.30 -8.54 -32.09
C THR A 160 -11.53 -7.50 -32.89
N HIS A 161 -10.22 -7.67 -33.06
CA HIS A 161 -9.31 -6.71 -33.68
C HIS A 161 -9.30 -5.31 -32.99
N GLU A 162 -9.75 -5.23 -31.73
CA GLU A 162 -9.64 -4.04 -30.89
C GLU A 162 -8.21 -3.93 -30.35
N GLY A 163 -7.58 -2.77 -30.47
CA GLY A 163 -6.19 -2.61 -30.07
C GLY A 163 -6.00 -2.45 -28.55
N GLU A 164 -4.86 -2.91 -28.03
CA GLU A 164 -4.47 -2.79 -26.60
C GLU A 164 -4.51 -1.34 -26.09
N GLU A 165 -4.20 -0.37 -26.93
CA GLU A 165 -4.26 1.05 -26.60
C GLU A 165 -5.68 1.51 -26.26
N TYR A 166 -6.69 0.99 -26.96
CA TYR A 166 -8.08 1.31 -26.69
C TYR A 166 -8.51 0.87 -25.28
N ASN A 167 -8.17 -0.33 -24.85
CA ASN A 167 -8.49 -0.83 -23.52
C ASN A 167 -7.75 -0.07 -22.40
N ARG A 168 -6.50 0.34 -22.64
CA ARG A 168 -5.76 1.18 -21.73
C ARG A 168 -6.43 2.56 -21.55
N ASN A 169 -6.89 3.15 -22.66
CA ASN A 169 -7.56 4.44 -22.64
C ASN A 169 -8.91 4.37 -21.88
N ILE A 170 -9.67 3.31 -22.07
CA ILE A 170 -10.92 3.09 -21.31
C ILE A 170 -10.65 3.01 -19.81
N ARG A 171 -9.69 2.19 -19.38
CA ARG A 171 -9.34 2.08 -17.94
C ARG A 171 -8.92 3.42 -17.35
N SER A 172 -8.12 4.19 -18.09
CA SER A 172 -7.68 5.51 -17.64
C SER A 172 -8.82 6.51 -17.57
N ALA A 173 -9.71 6.49 -18.56
CA ALA A 173 -10.90 7.36 -18.58
C ALA A 173 -11.87 7.01 -17.44
N THR A 174 -12.14 5.72 -17.21
CA THR A 174 -12.97 5.24 -16.10
C THR A 174 -12.44 5.73 -14.76
N GLU A 175 -11.14 5.56 -14.49
CA GLU A 175 -10.53 6.04 -13.25
C GLU A 175 -10.66 7.56 -13.11
N LEU A 176 -10.34 8.32 -14.16
CA LEU A 176 -10.40 9.77 -14.13
C LEU A 176 -11.83 10.28 -13.86
N LEU A 177 -12.82 9.69 -14.52
CA LEU A 177 -14.24 10.06 -14.35
C LEU A 177 -14.71 9.76 -12.93
N LEU A 178 -14.42 8.58 -12.38
CA LEU A 178 -14.81 8.21 -11.02
C LEU A 178 -14.13 9.09 -9.97
N ARG A 179 -12.81 9.34 -10.09
CA ARG A 179 -12.10 10.26 -9.19
C ARG A 179 -12.69 11.68 -9.23
N ARG A 180 -13.11 12.13 -10.41
CA ARG A 180 -13.76 13.41 -10.55
C ARG A 180 -15.16 13.42 -9.96
N LEU A 181 -15.89 12.32 -10.07
CA LEU A 181 -17.22 12.15 -9.54
C LEU A 181 -17.23 12.26 -8.01
N ILE A 182 -16.38 11.48 -7.32
CA ILE A 182 -16.30 11.51 -5.84
C ILE A 182 -15.86 12.87 -5.28
N GLN A 183 -15.14 13.68 -6.06
CA GLN A 183 -14.81 15.07 -5.68
C GLN A 183 -16.02 16.01 -5.77
N LYS A 184 -17.04 15.66 -6.55
CA LYS A 184 -18.22 16.51 -6.79
C LYS A 184 -19.45 16.11 -6.00
N THR A 185 -19.58 14.84 -5.66
CA THR A 185 -20.76 14.31 -4.95
C THR A 185 -20.44 13.05 -4.17
N ASP A 186 -21.05 12.92 -3.01
CA ASP A 186 -20.98 11.71 -2.18
C ASP A 186 -22.17 10.74 -2.45
N SER A 187 -23.03 11.05 -3.42
CA SER A 187 -24.28 10.32 -3.66
C SER A 187 -24.08 8.85 -3.99
N TYR A 188 -22.93 8.49 -4.52
CA TYR A 188 -22.63 7.09 -4.92
C TYR A 188 -21.86 6.29 -3.90
N HIS A 189 -21.41 6.91 -2.80
CA HIS A 189 -20.66 6.27 -1.70
C HIS A 189 -19.48 5.38 -2.16
N LEU A 190 -18.74 5.82 -3.19
CA LEU A 190 -17.61 5.09 -3.74
C LEU A 190 -16.34 5.34 -2.91
N SER A 191 -15.67 4.28 -2.51
CA SER A 191 -14.34 4.31 -1.91
C SER A 191 -13.24 4.31 -2.98
N GLU A 192 -12.01 4.63 -2.58
CA GLU A 192 -10.83 4.48 -3.46
C GLU A 192 -10.65 3.03 -3.94
N GLU A 193 -10.98 2.05 -3.09
CA GLU A 193 -10.95 0.64 -3.45
C GLU A 193 -11.97 0.33 -4.54
N ASP A 194 -13.19 0.87 -4.45
CA ASP A 194 -14.22 0.69 -5.48
C ASP A 194 -13.76 1.24 -6.84
N ILE A 195 -13.10 2.40 -6.86
CA ILE A 195 -12.56 2.97 -8.10
C ILE A 195 -11.55 2.04 -8.75
N VAL A 196 -10.64 1.48 -7.97
CA VAL A 196 -9.64 0.51 -8.47
C VAL A 196 -10.32 -0.72 -9.03
N LEU A 197 -11.31 -1.27 -8.33
CA LEU A 197 -12.05 -2.46 -8.75
C LEU A 197 -12.89 -2.22 -10.02
N ILE A 198 -13.57 -1.08 -10.13
CA ILE A 198 -14.35 -0.70 -11.33
C ILE A 198 -13.42 -0.52 -12.52
N LYS A 199 -12.28 0.17 -12.35
CA LYS A 199 -11.24 0.30 -13.37
C LYS A 199 -10.74 -1.07 -13.86
N MET A 200 -10.50 -2.02 -12.94
CA MET A 200 -10.10 -3.38 -13.32
C MET A 200 -11.21 -4.10 -14.08
N ALA A 201 -12.45 -4.00 -13.59
CA ALA A 201 -13.62 -4.63 -14.20
C ALA A 201 -13.92 -4.09 -15.62
N SER A 202 -13.70 -2.79 -15.87
CA SER A 202 -13.91 -2.17 -17.19
C SER A 202 -13.09 -2.81 -18.31
N ALA A 203 -11.97 -3.43 -17.95
CA ALA A 203 -11.11 -4.11 -18.90
C ALA A 203 -11.75 -5.32 -19.57
N ILE A 204 -12.63 -6.04 -18.86
CA ILE A 204 -13.28 -7.26 -19.35
C ILE A 204 -14.70 -7.04 -19.89
N ARG A 205 -15.15 -5.79 -20.07
CA ARG A 205 -16.50 -5.43 -20.52
C ARG A 205 -16.95 -6.19 -21.78
N ASN A 206 -15.99 -6.44 -22.69
CA ASN A 206 -16.23 -7.06 -23.99
C ASN A 206 -16.01 -8.59 -24.02
N ILE A 207 -15.85 -9.25 -22.86
CA ILE A 207 -15.55 -10.69 -22.81
C ILE A 207 -16.59 -11.53 -23.55
N GLY A 208 -17.84 -11.11 -23.54
CA GLY A 208 -18.92 -11.80 -24.24
C GLY A 208 -18.81 -11.79 -25.77
N LYS A 209 -17.98 -10.92 -26.35
CA LYS A 209 -17.70 -10.94 -27.80
C LYS A 209 -17.06 -12.25 -28.28
N ILE A 210 -16.45 -13.01 -27.37
CA ILE A 210 -15.91 -14.35 -27.65
C ILE A 210 -17.00 -15.27 -28.22
N GLY A 211 -18.26 -15.13 -27.80
CA GLY A 211 -19.39 -15.93 -28.23
C GLY A 211 -20.02 -15.51 -29.56
N LEU A 212 -19.65 -14.36 -30.11
CA LEU A 212 -20.26 -13.86 -31.34
C LEU A 212 -19.72 -14.57 -32.59
N PRO A 213 -20.54 -14.74 -33.64
CA PRO A 213 -20.09 -15.25 -34.94
C PRO A 213 -19.08 -14.32 -35.60
N ASP A 214 -18.08 -14.90 -36.28
CA ASP A 214 -17.05 -14.14 -37.01
C ASP A 214 -17.64 -13.24 -38.11
N SER A 215 -18.75 -13.65 -38.72
CA SER A 215 -19.49 -12.86 -39.69
C SER A 215 -20.02 -11.53 -39.14
N VAL A 216 -20.30 -11.46 -37.85
CA VAL A 216 -20.76 -10.23 -37.19
C VAL A 216 -19.58 -9.41 -36.69
N LEU A 217 -18.56 -10.07 -36.13
CA LEU A 217 -17.38 -9.41 -35.59
C LEU A 217 -16.52 -8.74 -36.66
N ASN A 218 -16.38 -9.37 -37.82
CA ASN A 218 -15.47 -8.96 -38.89
C ASN A 218 -16.17 -8.19 -40.03
N THR A 219 -17.42 -7.76 -39.81
CA THR A 219 -18.16 -6.96 -40.79
C THR A 219 -17.44 -5.63 -41.02
N SER A 220 -16.98 -5.40 -42.25
CA SER A 220 -16.43 -4.13 -42.68
C SER A 220 -17.56 -3.18 -43.08
N GLY A 221 -18.03 -2.37 -42.17
CA GLY A 221 -19.08 -1.37 -42.42
C GLY A 221 -20.16 -1.34 -41.32
N LYS A 222 -21.33 -0.80 -41.70
CA LYS A 222 -22.48 -0.76 -40.78
C LYS A 222 -23.16 -2.13 -40.72
N LEU A 223 -23.37 -2.64 -39.51
CA LEU A 223 -24.15 -3.84 -39.30
C LEU A 223 -25.60 -3.65 -39.79
N THR A 224 -26.20 -4.68 -40.35
CA THR A 224 -27.64 -4.75 -40.59
C THR A 224 -28.39 -4.78 -39.24
N GLN A 225 -29.68 -4.61 -39.27
CA GLN A 225 -30.53 -4.69 -38.06
C GLN A 225 -30.42 -6.09 -37.38
N GLU A 226 -30.36 -7.13 -38.19
CA GLU A 226 -30.25 -8.52 -37.72
C GLU A 226 -28.86 -8.77 -37.11
N GLU A 227 -27.79 -8.37 -37.79
CA GLU A 227 -26.41 -8.45 -37.29
C GLU A 227 -26.23 -7.63 -36.01
N PHE A 228 -26.81 -6.44 -35.94
CA PHE A 228 -26.76 -5.61 -34.74
C PHE A 228 -27.52 -6.23 -33.58
N ALA A 229 -28.64 -6.92 -33.85
CA ALA A 229 -29.36 -7.68 -32.81
C ALA A 229 -28.47 -8.80 -32.23
N ILE A 230 -27.74 -9.53 -33.09
CA ILE A 230 -26.75 -10.52 -32.67
C ILE A 230 -25.60 -9.84 -31.91
N PHE A 231 -25.08 -8.75 -32.44
CA PHE A 231 -23.97 -8.03 -31.78
C PHE A 231 -24.31 -7.60 -30.34
N LYS A 232 -25.54 -7.13 -30.08
CA LYS A 232 -25.99 -6.76 -28.74
C LYS A 232 -25.92 -7.89 -27.72
N THR A 233 -26.02 -9.15 -28.15
CA THR A 233 -25.99 -10.31 -27.24
C THR A 233 -24.66 -10.49 -26.50
N HIS A 234 -23.56 -9.80 -26.93
CA HIS A 234 -22.29 -9.90 -26.19
C HIS A 234 -22.40 -9.41 -24.75
N THR A 235 -23.33 -8.49 -24.45
CA THR A 235 -23.53 -7.99 -23.09
C THR A 235 -24.09 -9.07 -22.16
N THR A 236 -25.14 -9.76 -22.62
CA THR A 236 -25.75 -10.89 -21.88
C THR A 236 -24.84 -12.11 -21.85
N ALA A 237 -24.17 -12.43 -22.95
CA ALA A 237 -23.21 -13.55 -23.02
C ALA A 237 -22.01 -13.29 -22.06
N GLY A 238 -21.52 -12.05 -21.96
CA GLY A 238 -20.48 -11.69 -21.00
C GLY A 238 -20.92 -11.87 -19.55
N ALA A 239 -22.14 -11.46 -19.23
CA ALA A 239 -22.72 -11.68 -17.91
C ALA A 239 -22.86 -13.18 -17.60
N GLU A 240 -23.38 -13.98 -18.55
CA GLU A 240 -23.55 -15.44 -18.40
C GLU A 240 -22.21 -16.15 -18.18
N ILE A 241 -21.15 -15.78 -18.91
CA ILE A 241 -19.79 -16.33 -18.69
C ILE A 241 -19.34 -16.11 -17.25
N LEU A 242 -19.55 -14.92 -16.70
CA LEU A 242 -19.21 -14.63 -15.32
C LEU A 242 -20.09 -15.38 -14.33
N GLU A 243 -21.41 -15.43 -14.54
CA GLU A 243 -22.37 -16.12 -13.66
C GLU A 243 -22.13 -17.64 -13.56
N GLN A 244 -21.56 -18.24 -14.60
CA GLN A 244 -21.18 -19.66 -14.60
C GLN A 244 -19.95 -19.96 -13.75
N MET A 245 -19.18 -18.94 -13.33
CA MET A 245 -18.03 -19.14 -12.44
C MET A 245 -18.49 -19.69 -11.08
N SER A 246 -17.82 -20.74 -10.60
CA SER A 246 -18.12 -21.37 -9.32
C SER A 246 -17.53 -20.65 -8.11
N PHE A 247 -16.66 -19.66 -8.32
CA PHE A 247 -15.92 -18.93 -7.29
C PHE A 247 -15.99 -17.41 -7.49
N GLY A 248 -15.73 -16.68 -6.45
CA GLY A 248 -15.58 -15.21 -6.51
C GLY A 248 -16.88 -14.40 -6.52
N LYS A 249 -18.07 -15.02 -6.58
CA LYS A 249 -19.38 -14.33 -6.68
C LYS A 249 -19.66 -13.35 -5.54
N ASN A 250 -19.07 -13.57 -4.38
CA ASN A 250 -19.20 -12.70 -3.20
C ASN A 250 -18.16 -11.56 -3.17
N LYS A 251 -17.32 -11.44 -4.19
CA LYS A 251 -16.28 -10.39 -4.26
C LYS A 251 -16.83 -9.14 -4.96
N PRO A 252 -16.49 -7.93 -4.46
CA PRO A 252 -16.91 -6.67 -5.11
C PRO A 252 -16.48 -6.59 -6.58
N LEU A 253 -15.27 -7.04 -6.91
CA LEU A 253 -14.78 -7.09 -8.29
C LEU A 253 -15.71 -7.88 -9.22
N PHE A 254 -16.24 -9.03 -8.75
CA PHE A 254 -17.16 -9.87 -9.53
C PHE A 254 -18.45 -9.11 -9.82
N ARG A 255 -19.00 -8.44 -8.82
CA ARG A 255 -20.21 -7.62 -8.97
C ARG A 255 -20.00 -6.52 -10.02
N TYR A 256 -18.92 -5.74 -9.90
CA TYR A 256 -18.62 -4.69 -10.88
C TYR A 256 -18.37 -5.24 -12.28
N ALA A 257 -17.69 -6.38 -12.41
CA ALA A 257 -17.48 -7.03 -13.69
C ALA A 257 -18.81 -7.46 -14.34
N LEU A 258 -19.70 -8.03 -13.57
CA LEU A 258 -21.02 -8.44 -14.03
C LEU A 258 -21.86 -7.23 -14.48
N GLU A 259 -21.95 -6.20 -13.65
CA GLU A 259 -22.65 -4.95 -13.95
C GLU A 259 -22.14 -4.31 -15.24
N ILE A 260 -20.81 -4.18 -15.38
CA ILE A 260 -20.20 -3.59 -16.56
C ILE A 260 -20.42 -4.46 -17.80
N CYS A 261 -20.17 -5.77 -17.72
CA CYS A 261 -20.40 -6.66 -18.86
C CYS A 261 -21.82 -6.57 -19.39
N ARG A 262 -22.81 -6.53 -18.49
CA ARG A 262 -24.21 -6.52 -18.88
C ARG A 262 -24.67 -5.16 -19.36
N TRP A 263 -24.28 -4.05 -18.68
CA TRP A 263 -24.94 -2.76 -18.82
C TRP A 263 -24.09 -1.63 -19.37
N HIS A 264 -22.87 -1.84 -19.84
CA HIS A 264 -22.01 -0.79 -20.40
C HIS A 264 -22.53 -0.16 -21.72
N HIS A 265 -23.60 -0.71 -22.29
CA HIS A 265 -24.31 -0.15 -23.42
C HIS A 265 -25.70 0.39 -23.06
N GLU A 266 -26.04 0.43 -21.78
CA GLU A 266 -27.23 1.15 -21.35
C GLU A 266 -27.05 2.66 -21.51
N ARG A 267 -28.15 3.37 -21.67
CA ARG A 267 -28.15 4.78 -21.90
C ARG A 267 -29.06 5.49 -20.90
N TRP A 268 -28.64 6.65 -20.46
CA TRP A 268 -29.41 7.45 -19.51
C TRP A 268 -30.86 7.71 -19.96
N ASP A 269 -31.09 7.82 -21.28
CA ASP A 269 -32.40 8.01 -21.90
C ASP A 269 -33.26 6.73 -21.99
N GLY A 270 -32.74 5.57 -21.58
CA GLY A 270 -33.43 4.27 -21.65
C GLY A 270 -33.47 3.66 -23.05
N ASN A 271 -32.74 4.21 -24.02
CA ASN A 271 -32.64 3.67 -25.38
C ASN A 271 -31.39 2.76 -25.53
N GLY A 272 -30.80 2.34 -24.43
CA GLY A 272 -29.69 1.41 -24.36
C GLY A 272 -30.11 -0.05 -24.50
N TYR A 273 -29.18 -0.94 -24.21
CA TYR A 273 -29.40 -2.39 -24.21
C TYR A 273 -28.47 -3.06 -23.18
N PRO A 274 -28.78 -4.27 -22.67
CA PRO A 274 -29.83 -5.21 -23.12
C PRO A 274 -31.21 -4.98 -22.46
N ASP A 275 -31.27 -4.34 -21.29
CA ASP A 275 -32.49 -4.31 -20.44
C ASP A 275 -33.26 -2.99 -20.58
N GLY A 276 -32.67 -1.95 -21.21
CA GLY A 276 -33.27 -0.63 -21.41
C GLY A 276 -33.38 0.17 -20.10
N LEU A 277 -32.41 0.01 -19.20
CA LEU A 277 -32.34 0.73 -17.95
C LEU A 277 -32.26 2.25 -18.17
N ARG A 278 -32.86 3.02 -17.26
CA ARG A 278 -32.94 4.48 -17.40
C ARG A 278 -32.40 5.19 -16.17
N GLY A 279 -31.60 6.21 -16.40
CA GLY A 279 -31.12 7.11 -15.35
C GLY A 279 -30.34 6.35 -14.27
N GLU A 280 -30.77 6.48 -13.02
CA GLU A 280 -30.14 5.87 -11.85
C GLU A 280 -30.35 4.36 -11.71
N GLU A 281 -31.20 3.76 -12.56
CA GLU A 281 -31.31 2.29 -12.62
C GLU A 281 -30.02 1.66 -13.16
N ILE A 282 -29.22 2.41 -13.93
CA ILE A 282 -27.94 1.95 -14.44
C ILE A 282 -26.91 2.04 -13.31
N PRO A 283 -26.26 0.93 -12.92
CA PRO A 283 -25.21 0.98 -11.89
C PRO A 283 -24.08 1.94 -12.27
N ILE A 284 -23.57 2.68 -11.30
CA ILE A 284 -22.49 3.66 -11.54
C ILE A 284 -21.24 3.05 -12.19
N SER A 285 -20.95 1.79 -11.89
CA SER A 285 -19.88 1.02 -12.51
C SER A 285 -20.04 0.88 -14.03
N ALA A 286 -21.26 0.87 -14.54
CA ALA A 286 -21.58 0.76 -15.96
C ALA A 286 -21.85 2.10 -16.65
N GLN A 287 -22.02 3.19 -15.89
CA GLN A 287 -22.24 4.55 -16.43
C GLN A 287 -20.94 5.23 -16.90
N VAL A 288 -19.77 4.76 -16.48
CA VAL A 288 -18.45 5.39 -16.68
C VAL A 288 -17.61 4.70 -17.74
#